data_c8bf82a82f4d5fe5e8bbefbda5069c97
#
_entry.id   c8bf82a82f4d5fe5e8bbefbda5069c97
#
_cell.length_a   1.000
_cell.length_b   1.000
_cell.length_c   1.000
_cell.angle_alpha   90.00
_cell.angle_beta   90.00
_cell.angle_gamma   90.00
#
_symmetry.space_group_name_H-M   'P 1'
#
loop_
_entity.id
_entity.type
_entity.pdbx_description
1 polymer ?
#
loop_
_entity_poly.entity_id
_entity_poly.type
_entity_poly.pdbx_seq_one_letter_code
_entity_poly.pdbx_strand_id
1 'polypeptide(L)'
;MADGQTPPRTPVKLADYRPPAFLVEHVALDFELEPEATIVHARLKLRRNTPGPLKLDGRKLELLSIALNGEALGDNRYTLDAQSLTLPEMPDEAVLETSVRIDPAANTELSGLYMSGSGFFTQCEAEGFRKITFFPDRPDVMARYHVRMRADADKFPILLSNGNKLASGVENGKAYAEWEDPHPKPSYLFALVAADLVAVKDEFTTASGRKVELGVWVERGDETRCDHAMGALKRSMKWDEEVFGLEYDLDIFNIAAVSDFNAGAMENKGLNIFNTAYVLADSKTATDADFQNVERVIAHEYFHNWTGDRVTCRDWFQPVSYTHLT
;
A
#
# COMPACT_ATOMS: atom_id res chain seq x y z
N MET A 1 28.95 22.26 20.23
CA MET A 1 27.51 22.22 19.90
C MET A 1 27.41 22.78 18.51
N ALA A 2 27.28 21.91 17.50
CA ALA A 2 27.13 22.33 16.11
C ALA A 2 25.64 22.60 15.89
N ASP A 3 25.31 23.84 15.50
CA ASP A 3 23.96 24.24 15.08
C ASP A 3 23.48 23.32 13.97
N GLY A 4 22.51 22.47 14.29
CA GLY A 4 21.83 21.59 13.35
C GLY A 4 20.88 22.40 12.46
N GLN A 5 21.40 23.25 11.59
CA GLN A 5 20.61 23.90 10.57
C GLN A 5 20.24 22.86 9.51
N THR A 6 18.98 22.45 9.51
CA THR A 6 18.41 21.72 8.37
C THR A 6 18.66 22.54 7.11
N PRO A 7 19.30 21.99 6.06
CA PRO A 7 19.54 22.74 4.84
C PRO A 7 18.22 23.32 4.29
N PRO A 8 18.22 24.55 3.76
CA PRO A 8 16.99 25.17 3.26
C PRO A 8 16.39 24.27 2.18
N ARG A 9 15.11 23.88 2.36
CA ARG A 9 14.38 23.11 1.37
C ARG A 9 14.23 23.94 0.10
N THR A 10 14.76 23.43 -1.01
CA THR A 10 14.52 24.05 -2.32
C THR A 10 13.02 23.89 -2.65
N PRO A 11 12.30 24.99 -2.96
CA PRO A 11 10.89 24.90 -3.32
C PRO A 11 10.70 24.04 -4.56
N VAL A 12 9.83 23.03 -4.50
CA VAL A 12 9.38 22.27 -5.66
C VAL A 12 8.31 23.12 -6.39
N LYS A 13 8.46 23.29 -7.70
CA LYS A 13 7.52 24.08 -8.51
C LYS A 13 6.82 23.16 -9.53
N LEU A 14 5.51 23.35 -9.69
CA LEU A 14 4.73 22.60 -10.68
C LEU A 14 5.29 22.76 -12.11
N ALA A 15 5.83 23.93 -12.45
CA ALA A 15 6.48 24.19 -13.73
C ALA A 15 7.75 23.32 -13.99
N ASP A 16 8.34 22.77 -12.94
CA ASP A 16 9.52 21.90 -13.03
C ASP A 16 9.14 20.43 -13.24
N TYR A 17 7.84 20.09 -13.28
CA TYR A 17 7.39 18.74 -13.56
C TYR A 17 7.99 18.20 -14.87
N ARG A 18 8.51 16.97 -14.81
CA ARG A 18 8.98 16.21 -15.98
C ARG A 18 8.42 14.80 -15.88
N PRO A 19 7.92 14.24 -16.99
CA PRO A 19 7.53 12.82 -17.02
C PRO A 19 8.69 11.92 -16.59
N PRO A 20 8.41 10.76 -15.96
CA PRO A 20 9.44 9.82 -15.57
C PRO A 20 10.16 9.26 -16.80
N ALA A 21 11.49 9.01 -16.66
CA ALA A 21 12.29 8.42 -17.75
C ALA A 21 11.82 7.00 -18.10
N PHE A 22 11.36 6.25 -17.09
CA PHE A 22 10.83 4.90 -17.24
C PHE A 22 9.47 4.78 -16.56
N LEU A 23 8.59 4.01 -17.20
CA LEU A 23 7.35 3.52 -16.61
C LEU A 23 7.58 2.10 -16.09
N VAL A 24 6.87 1.74 -15.04
CA VAL A 24 6.82 0.37 -14.51
C VAL A 24 5.48 -0.23 -14.93
N GLU A 25 5.52 -1.32 -15.72
CA GLU A 25 4.29 -1.98 -16.19
C GLU A 25 3.78 -3.00 -15.17
N HIS A 26 4.72 -3.69 -14.51
CA HIS A 26 4.42 -4.74 -13.54
C HIS A 26 5.45 -4.75 -12.41
N VAL A 27 4.96 -4.92 -11.21
CA VAL A 27 5.73 -5.06 -9.96
C VAL A 27 5.41 -6.43 -9.36
N ALA A 28 6.41 -7.29 -9.21
CA ALA A 28 6.30 -8.48 -8.40
C ALA A 28 7.13 -8.30 -7.13
N LEU A 29 6.51 -8.49 -5.98
CA LEU A 29 7.14 -8.39 -4.66
C LEU A 29 7.02 -9.74 -3.96
N ASP A 30 8.13 -10.21 -3.39
CA ASP A 30 8.16 -11.38 -2.51
C ASP A 30 8.77 -10.96 -1.16
N PHE A 31 7.98 -11.10 -0.09
CA PHE A 31 8.35 -10.70 1.26
C PHE A 31 8.65 -11.92 2.12
N GLU A 32 9.84 -11.98 2.69
CA GLU A 32 10.16 -12.80 3.85
C GLU A 32 10.05 -11.90 5.09
N LEU A 33 8.89 -11.96 5.76
CA LEU A 33 8.57 -11.06 6.86
C LEU A 33 9.21 -11.54 8.16
N GLU A 34 10.18 -10.78 8.63
CA GLU A 34 10.78 -10.92 9.97
C GLU A 34 10.87 -9.52 10.59
N PRO A 35 10.53 -9.32 11.88
CA PRO A 35 10.42 -7.99 12.47
C PRO A 35 11.65 -7.09 12.30
N GLU A 36 12.85 -7.64 12.52
CA GLU A 36 14.12 -6.89 12.51
C GLU A 36 14.89 -7.01 11.19
N ALA A 37 14.49 -7.94 10.30
CA ALA A 37 15.25 -8.28 9.09
C ALA A 37 14.36 -8.77 7.96
N THR A 38 13.30 -8.04 7.64
CA THR A 38 12.46 -8.36 6.49
C THR A 38 13.26 -8.26 5.20
N ILE A 39 13.20 -9.31 4.37
CA ILE A 39 13.76 -9.31 3.02
C ILE A 39 12.65 -9.05 2.02
N VAL A 40 12.90 -8.13 1.10
CA VAL A 40 12.00 -7.81 -0.01
C VAL A 40 12.72 -8.08 -1.33
N HIS A 41 12.21 -9.04 -2.08
CA HIS A 41 12.63 -9.25 -3.47
C HIS A 41 11.64 -8.54 -4.38
N ALA A 42 12.14 -7.61 -5.17
CA ALA A 42 11.34 -6.86 -6.13
C ALA A 42 11.79 -7.15 -7.56
N ARG A 43 10.81 -7.36 -8.44
CA ARG A 43 11.02 -7.53 -9.89
C ARG A 43 10.15 -6.52 -10.62
N LEU A 44 10.80 -5.57 -11.30
CA LEU A 44 10.16 -4.48 -12.01
C LEU A 44 10.26 -4.69 -13.51
N LYS A 45 9.14 -4.76 -14.22
CA LYS A 45 9.11 -4.71 -15.69
C LYS A 45 9.03 -3.26 -16.10
N LEU A 46 10.11 -2.78 -16.73
CA LEU A 46 10.36 -1.39 -17.07
C LEU A 46 10.24 -1.15 -18.57
N ARG A 47 9.70 0.00 -18.95
CA ARG A 47 9.68 0.50 -20.31
C ARG A 47 10.09 1.97 -20.35
N ARG A 48 10.98 2.34 -21.28
CA ARG A 48 11.41 3.72 -21.47
C ARG A 48 10.23 4.60 -21.88
N ASN A 49 10.12 5.75 -21.26
CA ASN A 49 9.10 6.75 -21.53
C ASN A 49 9.72 8.02 -22.13
N THR A 50 10.81 8.52 -21.52
CA THR A 50 11.55 9.67 -22.01
C THR A 50 13.07 9.40 -21.94
N PRO A 51 13.91 10.15 -22.67
CA PRO A 51 15.37 10.03 -22.51
C PRO A 51 15.81 10.34 -21.08
N GLY A 52 16.75 9.54 -20.56
CA GLY A 52 17.34 9.73 -19.25
C GLY A 52 17.72 8.42 -18.56
N PRO A 53 18.43 8.51 -17.43
CA PRO A 53 18.78 7.37 -16.60
C PRO A 53 17.53 6.82 -15.89
N LEU A 54 17.60 5.57 -15.47
CA LEU A 54 16.64 5.03 -14.50
C LEU A 54 17.07 5.51 -13.12
N LYS A 55 16.23 6.33 -12.49
CA LYS A 55 16.39 6.71 -11.09
C LYS A 55 15.25 6.11 -10.27
N LEU A 56 15.63 5.37 -9.23
CA LEU A 56 14.73 4.77 -8.26
C LEU A 56 14.95 5.45 -6.91
N ASP A 57 13.88 5.85 -6.27
CA ASP A 57 13.93 6.34 -4.89
C ASP A 57 14.12 5.14 -3.95
N GLY A 58 14.92 5.32 -2.90
CA GLY A 58 15.16 4.30 -1.88
C GLY A 58 15.69 4.94 -0.63
N ARG A 59 15.10 4.62 0.54
CA ARG A 59 15.49 5.23 1.81
C ARG A 59 15.53 4.20 2.92
N LYS A 60 16.63 4.14 3.67
CA LYS A 60 16.86 3.17 4.75
C LYS A 60 16.76 1.71 4.24
N LEU A 61 17.23 1.45 3.04
CA LEU A 61 17.31 0.14 2.43
C LEU A 61 18.76 -0.35 2.46
N GLU A 62 18.96 -1.61 2.83
CA GLU A 62 20.22 -2.31 2.61
C GLU A 62 20.09 -3.12 1.32
N LEU A 63 20.79 -2.72 0.26
CA LEU A 63 20.81 -3.44 -1.00
C LEU A 63 21.64 -4.72 -0.86
N LEU A 64 21.01 -5.89 -1.04
CA LEU A 64 21.65 -7.20 -0.95
C LEU A 64 22.08 -7.71 -2.33
N SER A 65 21.25 -7.48 -3.35
CA SER A 65 21.57 -7.85 -4.73
C SER A 65 20.80 -7.00 -5.72
N ILE A 66 21.37 -6.88 -6.92
CA ILE A 66 20.74 -6.23 -8.06
C ILE A 66 21.09 -6.99 -9.35
N ALA A 67 20.08 -7.22 -10.21
CA ALA A 67 20.25 -7.84 -11.51
C ALA A 67 19.42 -7.12 -12.57
N LEU A 68 19.92 -7.10 -13.80
CA LEU A 68 19.25 -6.54 -14.97
C LEU A 68 19.09 -7.65 -16.02
N ASN A 69 17.85 -7.95 -16.41
CA ASN A 69 17.51 -9.02 -17.36
C ASN A 69 18.09 -10.40 -16.97
N GLY A 70 18.13 -10.68 -15.65
CA GLY A 70 18.66 -11.92 -15.09
C GLY A 70 20.19 -11.95 -14.89
N GLU A 71 20.92 -10.90 -15.28
CA GLU A 71 22.37 -10.80 -15.09
C GLU A 71 22.70 -9.90 -13.90
N ALA A 72 23.49 -10.39 -12.95
CA ALA A 72 23.93 -9.61 -11.81
C ALA A 72 24.73 -8.38 -12.26
N LEU A 73 24.42 -7.22 -11.68
CA LEU A 73 25.12 -5.98 -11.97
C LEU A 73 26.32 -5.78 -11.02
N GLY A 74 27.47 -5.44 -11.60
CA GLY A 74 28.61 -4.98 -10.82
C GLY A 74 28.46 -3.52 -10.37
N ASP A 75 29.13 -3.16 -9.29
CA ASP A 75 29.03 -1.86 -8.61
C ASP A 75 29.32 -0.64 -9.51
N ASN A 76 30.03 -0.85 -10.62
CA ASN A 76 30.34 0.19 -11.60
C ASN A 76 29.20 0.50 -12.57
N ARG A 77 28.09 -0.28 -12.54
CA ARG A 77 26.95 -0.14 -13.44
C ARG A 77 25.82 0.69 -12.84
N TYR A 78 25.88 1.02 -11.55
CA TYR A 78 24.90 1.84 -10.86
C TYR A 78 25.55 2.76 -9.84
N THR A 79 24.81 3.76 -9.41
CA THR A 79 25.17 4.62 -8.27
C THR A 79 24.12 4.45 -7.19
N LEU A 80 24.58 4.17 -5.98
CA LEU A 80 23.73 4.04 -4.79
C LEU A 80 24.11 5.14 -3.81
N ASP A 81 23.11 5.91 -3.37
CA ASP A 81 23.23 6.87 -2.28
C ASP A 81 22.14 6.65 -1.22
N ALA A 82 22.08 7.51 -0.20
CA ALA A 82 21.14 7.36 0.92
C ALA A 82 19.65 7.57 0.52
N GLN A 83 19.37 8.05 -0.70
CA GLN A 83 18.03 8.41 -1.16
C GLN A 83 17.66 7.75 -2.50
N SER A 84 18.62 7.19 -3.22
CA SER A 84 18.36 6.70 -4.56
C SER A 84 19.35 5.63 -5.05
N LEU A 85 18.85 4.83 -5.99
CA LEU A 85 19.61 3.93 -6.84
C LEU A 85 19.45 4.41 -8.29
N THR A 86 20.56 4.72 -8.97
CA THR A 86 20.56 5.25 -10.34
C THR A 86 21.33 4.36 -11.28
N LEU A 87 20.68 3.94 -12.37
CA LEU A 87 21.32 3.22 -13.48
C LEU A 87 21.43 4.19 -14.68
N PRO A 88 22.65 4.63 -15.04
CA PRO A 88 22.84 5.61 -16.12
C PRO A 88 22.52 5.03 -17.51
N GLU A 89 22.77 3.75 -17.70
CA GLU A 89 22.57 3.04 -18.97
C GLU A 89 21.53 1.95 -18.82
N MET A 90 20.43 2.07 -19.54
CA MET A 90 19.33 1.13 -19.53
C MET A 90 18.82 0.87 -20.93
N PRO A 91 18.47 -0.37 -21.29
CA PRO A 91 17.72 -0.64 -22.51
C PRO A 91 16.30 -0.05 -22.42
N ASP A 92 15.62 0.04 -23.56
CA ASP A 92 14.27 0.61 -23.63
C ASP A 92 13.23 -0.26 -22.91
N GLU A 93 13.43 -1.57 -22.92
CA GLU A 93 12.66 -2.53 -22.14
C GLU A 93 13.62 -3.34 -21.27
N ALA A 94 13.28 -3.52 -20.01
CA ALA A 94 14.12 -4.22 -19.05
C ALA A 94 13.30 -4.86 -17.93
N VAL A 95 13.89 -5.87 -17.33
CA VAL A 95 13.49 -6.40 -16.04
C VAL A 95 14.61 -6.11 -15.05
N LEU A 96 14.32 -5.28 -14.06
CA LEU A 96 15.22 -5.01 -12.94
C LEU A 96 14.77 -5.83 -11.72
N GLU A 97 15.71 -6.53 -11.12
CA GLU A 97 15.50 -7.31 -9.91
C GLU A 97 16.38 -6.74 -8.79
N THR A 98 15.80 -6.50 -7.64
CA THR A 98 16.53 -6.06 -6.44
C THR A 98 16.11 -6.91 -5.25
N SER A 99 17.05 -7.17 -4.37
CA SER A 99 16.77 -7.72 -3.04
C SER A 99 17.28 -6.75 -2.01
N VAL A 100 16.42 -6.37 -1.07
CA VAL A 100 16.77 -5.43 -0.01
C VAL A 100 16.41 -6.01 1.35
N ARG A 101 17.14 -5.58 2.39
CA ARG A 101 16.78 -5.80 3.79
C ARG A 101 16.30 -4.51 4.40
N ILE A 102 15.21 -4.60 5.18
CA ILE A 102 14.64 -3.52 5.97
C ILE A 102 14.37 -3.99 7.40
N ASP A 103 14.23 -3.04 8.33
CA ASP A 103 13.95 -3.29 9.75
C ASP A 103 12.61 -2.63 10.14
N PRO A 104 11.48 -3.35 10.01
CA PRO A 104 10.16 -2.82 10.38
C PRO A 104 10.03 -2.54 11.87
N ALA A 105 10.70 -3.30 12.75
CA ALA A 105 10.63 -3.10 14.19
C ALA A 105 11.29 -1.79 14.64
N ALA A 106 12.35 -1.34 13.95
CA ALA A 106 13.00 -0.06 14.20
C ALA A 106 12.31 1.13 13.50
N ASN A 107 11.25 0.88 12.70
CA ASN A 107 10.55 1.93 11.96
C ASN A 107 9.52 2.66 12.83
N THR A 108 9.95 3.69 13.53
CA THR A 108 9.11 4.58 14.36
C THR A 108 8.48 5.74 13.59
N GLU A 109 8.79 5.87 12.29
CA GLU A 109 8.21 6.92 11.43
C GLU A 109 6.77 6.59 10.98
N LEU A 110 6.30 5.34 11.19
CA LEU A 110 5.02 4.82 10.71
C LEU A 110 4.80 5.11 9.21
N SER A 111 5.85 4.90 8.41
CA SER A 111 5.88 5.18 6.97
C SER A 111 6.72 4.12 6.27
N GLY A 112 6.19 3.51 5.20
CA GLY A 112 6.67 2.26 4.64
C GLY A 112 6.10 1.07 5.41
N LEU A 113 6.86 -0.01 5.55
CA LEU A 113 6.52 -1.18 6.36
C LEU A 113 6.99 -0.96 7.81
N TYR A 114 6.11 -1.14 8.78
CA TYR A 114 6.40 -0.95 10.21
C TYR A 114 5.65 -1.97 11.08
N MET A 115 6.02 -2.04 12.36
CA MET A 115 5.31 -2.83 13.36
C MET A 115 4.37 -1.95 14.17
N SER A 116 3.13 -2.42 14.38
CA SER A 116 2.19 -1.88 15.37
C SER A 116 1.64 -3.03 16.21
N GLY A 117 1.75 -2.93 17.53
CA GLY A 117 1.50 -4.08 18.39
C GLY A 117 2.36 -5.28 17.99
N SER A 118 1.72 -6.41 17.65
CA SER A 118 2.40 -7.62 17.20
C SER A 118 2.30 -7.85 15.69
N GLY A 119 1.82 -6.88 14.89
CA GLY A 119 1.58 -7.03 13.46
C GLY A 119 2.43 -6.11 12.59
N PHE A 120 2.59 -6.50 11.32
CA PHE A 120 3.16 -5.66 10.26
C PHE A 120 2.04 -4.90 9.55
N PHE A 121 2.27 -3.61 9.33
CA PHE A 121 1.38 -2.72 8.60
C PHE A 121 2.18 -1.81 7.67
N THR A 122 1.52 -1.30 6.65
CA THR A 122 2.13 -0.33 5.74
C THR A 122 1.41 1.01 5.78
N GLN A 123 2.18 2.09 5.58
CA GLN A 123 1.68 3.41 5.19
C GLN A 123 2.59 3.97 4.10
N CYS A 124 2.09 4.06 2.87
CA CYS A 124 2.89 4.45 1.71
C CYS A 124 2.61 5.88 1.23
N GLU A 125 1.47 6.48 1.51
CA GLU A 125 1.23 7.88 1.19
C GLU A 125 2.06 8.81 2.12
N ALA A 126 2.73 9.81 1.55
CA ALA A 126 2.89 10.15 0.13
C ALA A 126 4.08 9.39 -0.51
N GLU A 127 5.19 9.17 0.22
CA GLU A 127 6.48 8.68 -0.27
C GLU A 127 7.05 7.57 0.64
N GLY A 128 6.18 6.68 1.15
CA GLY A 128 6.57 5.58 2.05
C GLY A 128 7.05 4.34 1.31
N PHE A 129 6.63 4.11 0.07
CA PHE A 129 6.97 2.89 -0.67
C PHE A 129 8.49 2.75 -0.90
N ARG A 130 9.21 3.86 -1.06
CA ARG A 130 10.68 3.92 -1.16
C ARG A 130 11.42 3.42 0.08
N LYS A 131 10.72 3.20 1.20
CA LYS A 131 11.26 2.59 2.43
C LYS A 131 11.04 1.07 2.47
N ILE A 132 10.36 0.52 1.46
CA ILE A 132 10.10 -0.91 1.31
C ILE A 132 11.04 -1.52 0.28
N THR A 133 11.16 -0.88 -0.88
CA THR A 133 12.07 -1.29 -1.96
C THR A 133 12.41 -0.10 -2.86
N PHE A 134 13.41 -0.26 -3.73
CA PHE A 134 13.75 0.75 -4.74
C PHE A 134 12.65 0.83 -5.80
N PHE A 135 12.11 2.03 -6.02
CA PHE A 135 11.02 2.27 -6.95
C PHE A 135 11.01 3.73 -7.46
N PRO A 136 10.50 4.03 -8.67
CA PRO A 136 10.17 5.40 -9.04
C PRO A 136 8.92 5.84 -8.26
N ASP A 137 9.12 6.26 -6.99
CA ASP A 137 8.07 6.46 -6.00
C ASP A 137 7.34 7.79 -6.20
N ARG A 138 6.53 7.84 -7.24
CA ARG A 138 5.76 9.01 -7.68
C ARG A 138 4.39 8.59 -8.23
N PRO A 139 3.33 9.42 -8.06
CA PRO A 139 1.96 9.01 -8.37
C PRO A 139 1.68 8.81 -9.86
N ASP A 140 2.46 9.40 -10.77
CA ASP A 140 2.33 9.22 -12.22
C ASP A 140 3.01 7.95 -12.77
N VAL A 141 3.59 7.12 -11.90
CA VAL A 141 4.09 5.78 -12.23
C VAL A 141 3.10 4.75 -11.72
N MET A 142 2.22 4.30 -12.61
CA MET A 142 1.17 3.33 -12.30
C MET A 142 1.56 1.95 -12.83
N ALA A 143 1.48 0.93 -11.99
CA ALA A 143 1.84 -0.45 -12.31
C ALA A 143 0.80 -1.44 -11.78
N ARG A 144 0.76 -2.65 -12.37
CA ARG A 144 0.06 -3.81 -11.80
C ARG A 144 0.96 -4.47 -10.76
N TYR A 145 0.35 -4.97 -9.68
CA TYR A 145 1.10 -5.55 -8.56
C TYR A 145 0.73 -7.01 -8.37
N HIS A 146 1.78 -7.83 -8.22
CA HIS A 146 1.69 -9.19 -7.73
C HIS A 146 2.53 -9.29 -6.46
N VAL A 147 1.94 -9.78 -5.38
CA VAL A 147 2.55 -9.77 -4.05
C VAL A 147 2.49 -11.16 -3.44
N ARG A 148 3.63 -11.68 -3.05
CA ARG A 148 3.75 -12.89 -2.24
C ARG A 148 4.35 -12.53 -0.89
N MET A 149 3.83 -13.14 0.17
CA MET A 149 4.29 -12.91 1.54
C MET A 149 4.46 -14.23 2.25
N ARG A 150 5.48 -14.31 3.10
CA ARG A 150 5.71 -15.39 4.04
C ARG A 150 6.05 -14.83 5.41
N ALA A 151 5.44 -15.38 6.47
CA ALA A 151 5.67 -14.98 7.86
C ALA A 151 5.53 -16.20 8.79
N ASP A 152 5.97 -16.08 10.04
CA ASP A 152 5.74 -17.08 11.09
C ASP A 152 4.23 -17.29 11.28
N ALA A 153 3.74 -18.52 11.08
CA ALA A 153 2.32 -18.85 11.08
C ALA A 153 1.66 -18.69 12.45
N ASP A 154 2.41 -18.87 13.54
CA ASP A 154 1.90 -18.76 14.91
C ASP A 154 1.74 -17.30 15.33
N LYS A 155 2.57 -16.39 14.76
CA LYS A 155 2.56 -14.97 15.11
C LYS A 155 1.74 -14.13 14.12
N PHE A 156 1.78 -14.50 12.84
CA PHE A 156 1.20 -13.72 11.74
C PHE A 156 0.34 -14.61 10.82
N PRO A 157 -0.75 -15.21 11.35
CA PRO A 157 -1.57 -16.13 10.58
C PRO A 157 -2.36 -15.48 9.44
N ILE A 158 -2.58 -14.17 9.50
CA ILE A 158 -3.34 -13.40 8.51
C ILE A 158 -2.39 -12.53 7.70
N LEU A 159 -2.41 -12.72 6.37
CA LEU A 159 -1.58 -12.00 5.42
C LEU A 159 -2.48 -11.37 4.34
N LEU A 160 -2.58 -10.04 4.33
CA LEU A 160 -3.44 -9.28 3.41
C LEU A 160 -2.61 -8.36 2.53
N SER A 161 -3.04 -8.15 1.29
CA SER A 161 -2.49 -7.13 0.39
C SER A 161 -3.58 -6.63 -0.57
N ASN A 162 -3.19 -5.73 -1.48
CA ASN A 162 -4.07 -5.17 -2.50
C ASN A 162 -4.57 -6.22 -3.50
N GLY A 163 -5.74 -6.01 -4.04
CA GLY A 163 -6.28 -6.80 -5.14
C GLY A 163 -7.03 -8.05 -4.69
N ASN A 164 -7.02 -9.08 -5.53
CA ASN A 164 -7.67 -10.36 -5.28
C ASN A 164 -6.67 -11.39 -4.74
N LYS A 165 -7.11 -12.22 -3.79
CA LYS A 165 -6.29 -13.28 -3.24
C LYS A 165 -6.23 -14.47 -4.20
N LEU A 166 -5.03 -14.85 -4.62
CA LEU A 166 -4.80 -16.00 -5.50
C LEU A 166 -4.60 -17.30 -4.73
N ALA A 167 -3.82 -17.25 -3.66
CA ALA A 167 -3.50 -18.41 -2.84
C ALA A 167 -3.20 -18.01 -1.40
N SER A 168 -3.37 -18.94 -0.47
CA SER A 168 -2.89 -18.82 0.91
C SER A 168 -2.81 -20.20 1.57
N GLY A 169 -1.96 -20.34 2.58
CA GLY A 169 -1.81 -21.57 3.33
C GLY A 169 -0.69 -21.49 4.36
N VAL A 170 -0.31 -22.65 4.89
CA VAL A 170 0.82 -22.81 5.80
C VAL A 170 1.75 -23.89 5.26
N GLU A 171 3.04 -23.56 5.12
CA GLU A 171 4.09 -24.47 4.68
C GLU A 171 5.30 -24.34 5.61
N ASN A 172 5.77 -25.45 6.16
CA ASN A 172 6.95 -25.50 7.04
C ASN A 172 6.91 -24.50 8.21
N GLY A 173 5.72 -24.30 8.83
CA GLY A 173 5.55 -23.34 9.93
C GLY A 173 5.47 -21.86 9.50
N LYS A 174 5.52 -21.59 8.22
CA LYS A 174 5.31 -20.24 7.67
C LYS A 174 3.91 -20.14 7.05
N ALA A 175 3.14 -19.13 7.42
CA ALA A 175 1.97 -18.71 6.66
C ALA A 175 2.44 -18.07 5.35
N TYR A 176 1.72 -18.32 4.26
CA TYR A 176 1.94 -17.61 3.00
C TYR A 176 0.62 -17.12 2.42
N ALA A 177 0.70 -16.03 1.67
CA ALA A 177 -0.39 -15.54 0.83
C ALA A 177 0.16 -14.93 -0.46
N GLU A 178 -0.65 -15.04 -1.51
CA GLU A 178 -0.37 -14.52 -2.84
C GLU A 178 -1.57 -13.68 -3.30
N TRP A 179 -1.28 -12.47 -3.75
CA TRP A 179 -2.28 -11.47 -4.12
C TRP A 179 -1.93 -10.85 -5.48
N GLU A 180 -2.94 -10.50 -6.25
CA GLU A 180 -2.79 -9.79 -7.52
C GLU A 180 -3.76 -8.60 -7.58
N ASP A 181 -3.21 -7.41 -7.83
CA ASP A 181 -4.02 -6.27 -8.22
C ASP A 181 -3.93 -6.10 -9.75
N PRO A 182 -4.99 -6.45 -10.49
CA PRO A 182 -5.00 -6.40 -11.94
C PRO A 182 -5.08 -4.97 -12.47
N HIS A 183 -5.39 -3.99 -11.62
CA HIS A 183 -5.53 -2.60 -11.98
C HIS A 183 -4.23 -1.83 -11.74
N PRO A 184 -3.74 -1.06 -12.73
CA PRO A 184 -2.58 -0.20 -12.50
C PRO A 184 -2.87 0.82 -11.40
N LYS A 185 -1.96 0.92 -10.43
CA LYS A 185 -1.99 1.91 -9.36
C LYS A 185 -0.61 2.47 -9.06
N PRO A 186 -0.51 3.69 -8.53
CA PRO A 186 0.75 4.23 -8.01
C PRO A 186 1.19 3.52 -6.73
N SER A 187 2.46 3.66 -6.40
CA SER A 187 3.09 3.02 -5.24
C SER A 187 2.53 3.47 -3.89
N TYR A 188 1.99 4.69 -3.81
CA TYR A 188 1.45 5.19 -2.54
C TYR A 188 0.18 4.45 -2.08
N LEU A 189 -0.51 3.75 -2.99
CA LEU A 189 -1.68 2.91 -2.70
C LEU A 189 -1.32 1.46 -2.33
N PHE A 190 -0.05 1.12 -2.29
CA PHE A 190 0.39 -0.21 -1.87
C PHE A 190 0.09 -0.44 -0.39
N ALA A 191 -0.49 -1.61 -0.08
CA ALA A 191 -0.75 -2.04 1.28
C ALA A 191 -0.36 -3.50 1.51
N LEU A 192 0.14 -3.76 2.73
CA LEU A 192 0.43 -5.08 3.29
C LEU A 192 0.06 -5.07 4.76
N VAL A 193 -0.62 -6.13 5.21
CA VAL A 193 -0.87 -6.42 6.62
C VAL A 193 -0.49 -7.88 6.90
N ALA A 194 0.30 -8.10 7.96
CA ALA A 194 0.59 -9.44 8.47
C ALA A 194 0.45 -9.44 9.99
N ALA A 195 -0.60 -10.10 10.53
CA ALA A 195 -0.92 -10.00 11.96
C ALA A 195 -1.81 -11.16 12.43
N ASP A 196 -1.99 -11.28 13.75
CA ASP A 196 -3.03 -12.11 14.36
C ASP A 196 -4.32 -11.30 14.50
N LEU A 197 -5.11 -11.26 13.45
CA LEU A 197 -6.39 -10.56 13.38
C LEU A 197 -7.55 -11.54 13.21
N VAL A 198 -8.74 -11.07 13.54
CA VAL A 198 -10.01 -11.76 13.23
C VAL A 198 -10.84 -10.91 12.29
N ALA A 199 -11.63 -11.55 11.42
CA ALA A 199 -12.48 -10.87 10.47
C ALA A 199 -13.94 -10.94 10.87
N VAL A 200 -14.61 -9.80 10.84
CA VAL A 200 -16.07 -9.74 10.65
C VAL A 200 -16.31 -9.75 9.13
N LYS A 201 -16.97 -10.81 8.64
CA LYS A 201 -17.16 -11.05 7.21
C LYS A 201 -18.61 -10.83 6.81
N ASP A 202 -18.80 -10.32 5.61
CA ASP A 202 -20.10 -10.16 4.96
C ASP A 202 -19.90 -10.24 3.42
N GLU A 203 -20.96 -10.03 2.67
CA GLU A 203 -20.98 -10.02 1.21
C GLU A 203 -21.79 -8.82 0.71
N PHE A 204 -21.35 -8.22 -0.38
CA PHE A 204 -22.13 -7.25 -1.14
C PHE A 204 -22.39 -7.80 -2.55
N THR A 205 -23.63 -7.69 -3.01
CA THR A 205 -23.97 -8.03 -4.40
C THR A 205 -24.11 -6.75 -5.19
N THR A 206 -23.27 -6.57 -6.22
CA THR A 206 -23.28 -5.39 -7.10
C THR A 206 -24.53 -5.34 -7.96
N ALA A 207 -24.79 -4.20 -8.59
CA ALA A 207 -25.93 -4.00 -9.49
C ALA A 207 -25.94 -5.00 -10.67
N SER A 208 -24.76 -5.43 -11.16
CA SER A 208 -24.63 -6.47 -12.18
C SER A 208 -24.81 -7.90 -11.66
N GLY A 209 -24.96 -8.10 -10.34
CA GLY A 209 -25.13 -9.39 -9.69
C GLY A 209 -23.83 -10.09 -9.29
N ARG A 210 -22.67 -9.41 -9.38
CA ARG A 210 -21.38 -9.95 -8.92
C ARG A 210 -21.30 -9.87 -7.41
N LYS A 211 -20.75 -10.91 -6.78
CA LYS A 211 -20.53 -10.98 -5.35
C LYS A 211 -19.16 -10.46 -4.99
N VAL A 212 -19.10 -9.63 -3.97
CA VAL A 212 -17.86 -9.07 -3.39
C VAL A 212 -17.79 -9.53 -1.94
N GLU A 213 -16.71 -10.23 -1.57
CA GLU A 213 -16.43 -10.57 -0.18
C GLU A 213 -16.01 -9.31 0.58
N LEU A 214 -16.59 -9.09 1.76
CA LEU A 214 -16.25 -7.97 2.63
C LEU A 214 -15.59 -8.49 3.91
N GLY A 215 -14.49 -7.87 4.33
CA GLY A 215 -13.79 -8.21 5.56
C GLY A 215 -13.42 -6.97 6.37
N VAL A 216 -13.88 -6.88 7.63
CA VAL A 216 -13.38 -5.92 8.61
C VAL A 216 -12.50 -6.69 9.59
N TRP A 217 -11.20 -6.42 9.53
CA TRP A 217 -10.16 -7.12 10.28
C TRP A 217 -9.74 -6.30 11.50
N VAL A 218 -9.86 -6.90 12.67
CA VAL A 218 -9.64 -6.25 13.97
C VAL A 218 -8.88 -7.17 14.91
N GLU A 219 -8.39 -6.63 16.02
CA GLU A 219 -7.84 -7.43 17.10
C GLU A 219 -8.95 -8.29 17.76
N ARG A 220 -8.55 -9.45 18.32
CA ARG A 220 -9.50 -10.35 19.01
C ARG A 220 -10.19 -9.64 20.16
N GLY A 221 -11.53 -9.72 20.19
CA GLY A 221 -12.39 -9.07 21.19
C GLY A 221 -13.06 -7.79 20.69
N ASP A 222 -12.66 -7.27 19.54
CA ASP A 222 -13.28 -6.08 18.94
C ASP A 222 -14.34 -6.41 17.88
N GLU A 223 -14.59 -7.68 17.58
CA GLU A 223 -15.50 -8.13 16.53
C GLU A 223 -16.92 -7.57 16.68
N THR A 224 -17.40 -7.48 17.93
CA THR A 224 -18.76 -7.00 18.24
C THR A 224 -18.93 -5.48 18.05
N ARG A 225 -17.85 -4.77 17.76
CA ARG A 225 -17.82 -3.32 17.57
C ARG A 225 -17.77 -2.89 16.10
N CYS A 226 -17.84 -3.86 15.16
CA CYS A 226 -17.64 -3.64 13.72
C CYS A 226 -18.94 -3.53 12.91
N ASP A 227 -20.10 -3.82 13.51
CA ASP A 227 -21.38 -3.88 12.76
C ASP A 227 -21.70 -2.57 12.03
N HIS A 228 -21.45 -1.43 12.69
CA HIS A 228 -21.69 -0.12 12.08
C HIS A 228 -20.74 0.14 10.89
N ALA A 229 -19.48 -0.21 11.02
CA ALA A 229 -18.48 -0.10 9.96
C ALA A 229 -18.85 -0.94 8.74
N MET A 230 -19.25 -2.20 8.95
CA MET A 230 -19.71 -3.08 7.87
C MET A 230 -20.96 -2.52 7.19
N GLY A 231 -21.93 -2.03 7.98
CA GLY A 231 -23.13 -1.38 7.46
C GLY A 231 -22.83 -0.12 6.65
N ALA A 232 -21.89 0.72 7.12
CA ALA A 232 -21.44 1.93 6.43
C ALA A 232 -20.79 1.59 5.07
N LEU A 233 -19.92 0.57 5.04
CA LEU A 233 -19.29 0.10 3.80
C LEU A 233 -20.35 -0.31 2.77
N LYS A 234 -21.30 -1.15 3.16
CA LYS A 234 -22.38 -1.62 2.24
C LYS A 234 -23.27 -0.47 1.74
N ARG A 235 -23.54 0.53 2.59
CA ARG A 235 -24.29 1.74 2.17
C ARG A 235 -23.47 2.57 1.18
N SER A 236 -22.18 2.72 1.40
CA SER A 236 -21.28 3.46 0.50
C SER A 236 -21.16 2.79 -0.86
N MET A 237 -21.00 1.46 -0.91
CA MET A 237 -20.97 0.68 -2.15
C MET A 237 -22.27 0.86 -2.94
N LYS A 238 -23.41 0.73 -2.27
CA LYS A 238 -24.72 0.90 -2.90
C LYS A 238 -24.92 2.32 -3.42
N TRP A 239 -24.53 3.32 -2.63
CA TRP A 239 -24.67 4.74 -3.00
C TRP A 239 -23.85 5.08 -4.25
N ASP A 240 -22.64 4.57 -4.36
CA ASP A 240 -21.74 4.80 -5.50
C ASP A 240 -22.34 4.22 -6.80
N GLU A 241 -22.94 3.01 -6.72
CA GLU A 241 -23.65 2.40 -7.83
C GLU A 241 -24.90 3.21 -8.24
N GLU A 242 -25.70 3.66 -7.27
CA GLU A 242 -26.95 4.38 -7.53
C GLU A 242 -26.72 5.80 -8.08
N VAL A 243 -25.67 6.50 -7.60
CA VAL A 243 -25.42 7.91 -7.94
C VAL A 243 -24.50 8.05 -9.16
N PHE A 244 -23.44 7.24 -9.25
CA PHE A 244 -22.44 7.34 -10.31
C PHE A 244 -22.48 6.17 -11.31
N GLY A 245 -23.21 5.10 -11.02
CA GLY A 245 -23.21 3.89 -11.85
C GLY A 245 -21.90 3.13 -11.78
N LEU A 246 -21.12 3.29 -10.71
CA LEU A 246 -19.79 2.73 -10.54
C LEU A 246 -19.83 1.55 -9.58
N GLU A 247 -19.69 0.34 -10.11
CA GLU A 247 -19.55 -0.87 -9.28
C GLU A 247 -18.12 -1.02 -8.75
N TYR A 248 -17.98 -1.62 -7.58
CA TYR A 248 -16.68 -2.05 -7.08
C TYR A 248 -16.05 -3.07 -8.03
N ASP A 249 -14.78 -3.00 -8.31
CA ASP A 249 -14.13 -3.66 -9.45
C ASP A 249 -13.15 -4.80 -9.08
N LEU A 250 -13.09 -5.19 -7.79
CA LEU A 250 -12.40 -6.38 -7.29
C LEU A 250 -13.40 -7.36 -6.64
N ASP A 251 -12.96 -8.59 -6.33
CA ASP A 251 -13.81 -9.62 -5.73
C ASP A 251 -13.79 -9.59 -4.20
N ILE A 252 -12.84 -8.85 -3.61
CA ILE A 252 -12.66 -8.72 -2.15
C ILE A 252 -12.47 -7.26 -1.81
N PHE A 253 -13.10 -6.79 -0.72
CA PHE A 253 -12.83 -5.52 -0.08
C PHE A 253 -12.50 -5.74 1.39
N ASN A 254 -11.32 -5.33 1.83
CA ASN A 254 -10.85 -5.46 3.20
C ASN A 254 -10.66 -4.09 3.85
N ILE A 255 -11.06 -3.98 5.10
CA ILE A 255 -10.69 -2.92 6.03
C ILE A 255 -9.84 -3.57 7.12
N ALA A 256 -8.63 -3.07 7.37
CA ALA A 256 -7.79 -3.48 8.49
C ALA A 256 -7.67 -2.34 9.50
N ALA A 257 -8.09 -2.58 10.74
CA ALA A 257 -7.97 -1.61 11.82
C ALA A 257 -6.66 -1.78 12.56
N VAL A 258 -5.94 -0.68 12.78
CA VAL A 258 -4.66 -0.64 13.48
C VAL A 258 -4.65 0.47 14.52
N SER A 259 -4.04 0.21 15.69
CA SER A 259 -4.01 1.17 16.80
C SER A 259 -3.01 2.30 16.59
N ASP A 260 -1.80 1.96 16.05
CA ASP A 260 -0.76 2.94 15.76
C ASP A 260 -0.80 3.31 14.27
N PHE A 261 -1.51 4.37 13.97
CA PHE A 261 -1.66 4.89 12.63
C PHE A 261 -1.59 6.42 12.67
N ASN A 262 -0.80 7.04 11.80
CA ASN A 262 -0.54 8.48 11.82
C ASN A 262 -1.57 9.29 11.00
N ALA A 263 -2.64 8.64 10.51
CA ALA A 263 -3.76 9.24 9.82
C ALA A 263 -5.08 8.66 10.35
N GLY A 264 -6.22 9.13 9.87
CA GLY A 264 -7.53 8.56 10.19
C GLY A 264 -7.76 7.23 9.47
N ALA A 265 -7.50 7.23 8.18
CA ALA A 265 -7.56 6.05 7.31
C ALA A 265 -6.72 6.28 6.05
N MET A 266 -6.65 5.25 5.20
CA MET A 266 -5.95 5.28 3.90
C MET A 266 -6.67 4.37 2.91
N GLU A 267 -6.91 4.89 1.73
CA GLU A 267 -7.69 4.29 0.65
C GLU A 267 -7.02 3.16 -0.13
N ASN A 268 -5.94 2.56 0.34
CA ASN A 268 -5.18 1.54 -0.39
C ASN A 268 -6.10 0.53 -1.10
N LYS A 269 -5.97 0.42 -2.44
CA LYS A 269 -6.86 -0.35 -3.31
C LYS A 269 -7.16 -1.76 -2.80
N GLY A 270 -8.42 -2.04 -2.45
CA GLY A 270 -8.87 -3.35 -1.98
C GLY A 270 -8.49 -3.73 -0.54
N LEU A 271 -7.61 -2.96 0.11
CA LEU A 271 -7.19 -3.13 1.51
C LEU A 271 -7.02 -1.77 2.16
N ASN A 272 -8.13 -1.15 2.56
CA ASN A 272 -8.07 0.09 3.31
C ASN A 272 -7.53 -0.14 4.72
N ILE A 273 -6.63 0.74 5.19
CA ILE A 273 -6.08 0.68 6.55
C ILE A 273 -6.63 1.85 7.35
N PHE A 274 -7.18 1.55 8.52
CA PHE A 274 -7.89 2.51 9.37
C PHE A 274 -7.28 2.57 10.77
N ASN A 275 -7.23 3.76 11.34
CA ASN A 275 -7.14 3.86 12.79
C ASN A 275 -8.39 3.24 13.42
N THR A 276 -8.23 2.46 14.49
CA THR A 276 -9.34 1.78 15.19
C THR A 276 -10.48 2.71 15.59
N ALA A 277 -10.18 3.99 15.86
CA ALA A 277 -11.19 5.01 16.23
C ALA A 277 -12.24 5.26 15.12
N TYR A 278 -11.96 4.93 13.86
CA TYR A 278 -12.85 5.10 12.72
C TYR A 278 -13.45 3.79 12.20
N VAL A 279 -13.32 2.70 12.98
CA VAL A 279 -13.93 1.39 12.69
C VAL A 279 -14.77 0.93 13.86
N LEU A 280 -14.26 1.07 15.08
CA LEU A 280 -14.84 0.46 16.27
C LEU A 280 -15.87 1.39 16.93
N ALA A 281 -17.15 0.98 16.96
CA ALA A 281 -18.20 1.69 17.63
C ALA A 281 -19.08 0.69 18.43
N ASP A 282 -19.10 0.84 19.77
CA ASP A 282 -19.93 0.05 20.69
C ASP A 282 -21.15 0.89 21.10
N SER A 283 -22.35 0.38 20.90
CA SER A 283 -23.60 1.06 21.26
C SER A 283 -23.73 1.42 22.75
N LYS A 284 -22.90 0.83 23.63
CA LYS A 284 -22.90 1.12 25.07
C LYS A 284 -21.98 2.28 25.46
N THR A 285 -20.95 2.56 24.63
CA THR A 285 -19.88 3.51 24.97
C THR A 285 -19.65 4.57 23.91
N ALA A 286 -19.97 4.32 22.65
CA ALA A 286 -19.82 5.26 21.55
C ALA A 286 -20.92 6.32 21.55
N THR A 287 -20.56 7.56 21.21
CA THR A 287 -21.49 8.66 21.02
C THR A 287 -22.05 8.68 19.59
N ASP A 288 -23.10 9.47 19.34
CA ASP A 288 -23.60 9.70 17.97
C ASP A 288 -22.53 10.25 17.06
N ALA A 289 -21.63 11.09 17.59
CA ALA A 289 -20.50 11.63 16.82
C ALA A 289 -19.49 10.55 16.41
N ASP A 290 -19.26 9.54 17.25
CA ASP A 290 -18.38 8.40 16.91
C ASP A 290 -18.97 7.59 15.77
N PHE A 291 -20.27 7.26 15.82
CA PHE A 291 -20.98 6.58 14.73
C PHE A 291 -20.93 7.38 13.42
N GLN A 292 -21.17 8.69 13.48
CA GLN A 292 -21.09 9.57 12.31
C GLN A 292 -19.66 9.63 11.73
N ASN A 293 -18.64 9.65 12.58
CA ASN A 293 -17.24 9.65 12.14
C ASN A 293 -16.86 8.35 11.47
N VAL A 294 -17.25 7.19 12.02
CA VAL A 294 -17.04 5.88 11.39
C VAL A 294 -17.67 5.86 10.00
N GLU A 295 -18.95 6.24 9.87
CA GLU A 295 -19.64 6.24 8.59
C GLU A 295 -19.00 7.20 7.58
N ARG A 296 -18.66 8.42 8.01
CA ARG A 296 -18.04 9.43 7.15
C ARG A 296 -16.69 8.99 6.62
N VAL A 297 -15.81 8.42 7.47
CA VAL A 297 -14.47 8.03 7.05
C VAL A 297 -14.53 6.77 6.18
N ILE A 298 -15.37 5.79 6.48
CA ILE A 298 -15.56 4.61 5.62
C ILE A 298 -16.10 5.01 4.25
N ALA A 299 -17.07 5.92 4.18
CA ALA A 299 -17.60 6.42 2.91
C ALA A 299 -16.53 7.18 2.11
N HIS A 300 -15.70 7.98 2.79
CA HIS A 300 -14.58 8.71 2.18
C HIS A 300 -13.58 7.75 1.54
N GLU A 301 -13.10 6.75 2.29
CA GLU A 301 -12.09 5.80 1.79
C GLU A 301 -12.67 4.87 0.69
N TYR A 302 -13.92 4.46 0.81
CA TYR A 302 -14.56 3.68 -0.24
C TYR A 302 -14.72 4.48 -1.54
N PHE A 303 -15.11 5.77 -1.44
CA PHE A 303 -15.28 6.65 -2.61
C PHE A 303 -13.98 6.80 -3.41
N HIS A 304 -12.84 6.71 -2.76
CA HIS A 304 -11.54 6.71 -3.40
C HIS A 304 -11.32 5.55 -4.38
N ASN A 305 -12.09 4.46 -4.31
CA ASN A 305 -11.92 3.34 -5.24
C ASN A 305 -11.86 3.77 -6.71
N TRP A 306 -12.65 4.76 -7.09
CA TRP A 306 -12.65 5.37 -8.41
C TRP A 306 -11.87 6.68 -8.42
N THR A 307 -12.18 7.61 -7.51
CA THR A 307 -11.58 8.94 -7.46
C THR A 307 -10.39 8.94 -6.49
N GLY A 308 -9.26 8.50 -6.93
CA GLY A 308 -8.03 8.29 -6.16
C GLY A 308 -7.26 7.09 -6.66
N ASP A 309 -7.89 5.92 -6.69
CA ASP A 309 -7.25 4.67 -7.08
C ASP A 309 -7.23 4.48 -8.60
N ARG A 310 -8.42 4.43 -9.24
CA ARG A 310 -8.54 4.22 -10.69
C ARG A 310 -8.22 5.50 -11.49
N VAL A 311 -8.61 6.63 -10.98
CA VAL A 311 -8.28 7.97 -11.48
C VAL A 311 -7.49 8.67 -10.40
N THR A 312 -6.15 8.58 -10.49
CA THR A 312 -5.22 9.08 -9.49
C THR A 312 -4.65 10.45 -9.83
N CYS A 313 -3.99 11.11 -8.87
CA CYS A 313 -3.30 12.37 -9.09
C CYS A 313 -2.01 12.17 -9.92
N ARG A 314 -1.63 13.16 -10.72
CA ARG A 314 -0.38 13.17 -11.47
C ARG A 314 0.82 13.45 -10.58
N ASP A 315 0.66 14.33 -9.62
CA ASP A 315 1.72 14.81 -8.73
C ASP A 315 1.12 15.33 -7.41
N TRP A 316 1.97 15.52 -6.41
CA TRP A 316 1.55 15.94 -5.06
C TRP A 316 1.08 17.38 -4.93
N PHE A 317 1.02 18.15 -6.02
CA PHE A 317 0.31 19.44 -6.04
C PHE A 317 -1.21 19.28 -6.18
N GLN A 318 -1.68 18.07 -6.52
CA GLN A 318 -3.09 17.78 -6.80
C GLN A 318 -3.56 16.50 -6.06
N PRO A 319 -3.34 16.38 -4.73
CA PRO A 319 -3.84 15.22 -4.00
C PRO A 319 -5.37 15.22 -4.01
N VAL A 320 -5.95 14.05 -4.27
CA VAL A 320 -7.39 13.86 -4.54
C VAL A 320 -8.26 14.29 -3.36
N SER A 321 -7.84 13.97 -2.13
CA SER A 321 -8.57 14.34 -0.91
C SER A 321 -8.80 15.85 -0.75
N TYR A 322 -7.89 16.67 -1.28
CA TYR A 322 -8.02 18.13 -1.19
C TYR A 322 -8.73 18.77 -2.40
N THR A 323 -8.87 18.05 -3.50
CA THR A 323 -9.42 18.59 -4.74
C THR A 323 -10.80 18.08 -5.10
N HIS A 324 -11.19 16.89 -4.61
CA HIS A 324 -12.40 16.18 -5.04
C HIS A 324 -13.28 15.65 -3.90
N LEU A 325 -12.73 15.45 -2.68
CA LEU A 325 -13.42 14.79 -1.57
C LEU A 325 -13.61 15.67 -0.32
N THR A 326 -13.21 16.93 -0.36
CA THR A 326 -13.44 17.89 0.75
C THR A 326 -14.67 18.74 0.54
#